data_957cee7358a5ffc05c9595d2a5bfadd1
#
_entry.id   957cee7358a5ffc05c9595d2a5bfadd1
#
_cell.length_a   1.000
_cell.length_b   1.000
_cell.length_c   1.000
_cell.angle_alpha   90.00
_cell.angle_beta   90.00
_cell.angle_gamma   90.00
#
_symmetry.space_group_name_H-M   'P 1'
#
loop_
_entity.id
_entity.type
_entity.pdbx_description
1 polymer ?
#
loop_
_entity_poly.entity_id
_entity_poly.type
_entity_poly.pdbx_seq_one_letter_code
_entity_poly.pdbx_strand_id
1 'polypeptide(L)'
;HRHYRRQRQMCIRDSIPPHVNVPYVKRLIGKPGDKIKYIDKKLFVNNEPLNQDYISASTKEVIARETFKSSDRIIRLELNRNIRFPEEVTVPPNHFFVMGDNRDNSYDSRSFGFVPRENFMGTAEVIWVTWKCWLCIPTFDRVGPIK
;
A
#
# COMPACT_ATOMS: atom_id res chain seq x y z
N HIS A 1 20.24 3.68 -8.77
CA HIS A 1 20.00 3.33 -7.34
C HIS A 1 19.34 4.44 -6.48
N ARG A 2 19.08 5.65 -7.00
CA ARG A 2 18.50 6.76 -6.21
C ARG A 2 16.96 6.79 -6.13
N HIS A 3 16.23 6.02 -6.95
CA HIS A 3 14.77 6.13 -7.07
C HIS A 3 13.95 5.37 -6.00
N TYR A 4 14.56 4.53 -5.19
CA TYR A 4 13.84 3.68 -4.23
C TYR A 4 13.83 4.19 -2.79
N ARG A 5 14.27 5.44 -2.53
CA ARG A 5 14.38 5.99 -1.16
C ARG A 5 13.09 6.47 -0.53
N ARG A 6 12.00 6.66 -1.31
CA ARG A 6 10.69 7.07 -0.78
C ARG A 6 9.68 5.96 -1.01
N GLN A 7 8.86 5.70 -0.03
CA GLN A 7 7.70 4.80 -0.19
C GLN A 7 6.64 5.49 -1.06
N ARG A 8 6.78 5.36 -2.38
CA ARG A 8 5.88 5.96 -3.37
C ARG A 8 4.75 5.01 -3.69
N GLN A 9 3.62 5.56 -4.10
CA GLN A 9 2.59 4.77 -4.76
C GLN A 9 3.09 4.33 -6.14
N MET A 10 2.96 3.05 -6.43
CA MET A 10 3.46 2.43 -7.65
C MET A 10 2.28 1.86 -8.43
N CYS A 11 2.28 2.09 -9.75
CA CYS A 11 1.39 1.38 -10.65
C CYS A 11 2.00 0.02 -10.95
N ILE A 12 1.26 -1.04 -10.66
CA ILE A 12 1.69 -2.42 -10.80
C ILE A 12 0.77 -3.11 -11.79
N ARG A 13 1.35 -3.76 -12.79
CA ARG A 13 0.63 -4.75 -13.58
C ARG A 13 0.71 -6.06 -12.82
N ASP A 14 -0.40 -6.49 -12.27
CA ASP A 14 -0.48 -7.79 -11.64
C ASP A 14 -1.12 -8.80 -12.58
N SER A 15 -0.47 -9.94 -12.72
CA SER A 15 -0.97 -11.12 -13.45
C SER A 15 -1.53 -12.17 -12.51
N ILE A 16 -1.98 -11.80 -11.33
CA ILE A 16 -2.53 -12.71 -10.33
C ILE A 16 -3.92 -12.23 -9.90
N PRO A 17 -4.95 -13.02 -10.05
CA PRO A 17 -5.13 -14.31 -10.74
C PRO A 17 -5.29 -14.16 -12.26
N PRO A 18 -5.21 -15.28 -13.05
CA PRO A 18 -4.95 -15.27 -14.49
C PRO A 18 -5.99 -14.57 -15.39
N HIS A 19 -6.95 -13.87 -14.83
CA HIS A 19 -8.07 -13.31 -15.60
C HIS A 19 -8.28 -11.80 -15.50
N VAL A 20 -7.45 -11.07 -14.76
CA VAL A 20 -7.67 -9.61 -14.59
C VAL A 20 -6.38 -8.84 -14.88
N ASN A 21 -6.30 -8.36 -16.12
CA ASN A 21 -5.20 -7.51 -16.60
C ASN A 21 -5.44 -6.04 -16.20
N VAL A 22 -5.80 -5.78 -14.94
CA VAL A 22 -6.08 -4.45 -14.43
C VAL A 22 -4.87 -3.95 -13.64
N PRO A 23 -4.32 -2.78 -13.98
CA PRO A 23 -3.24 -2.20 -13.19
C PRO A 23 -3.74 -1.77 -11.80
N TYR A 24 -3.00 -2.15 -10.77
CA TYR A 24 -3.24 -1.74 -9.39
C TYR A 24 -2.30 -0.61 -8.99
N VAL A 25 -2.84 0.33 -8.22
CA VAL A 25 -2.02 1.32 -7.51
C VAL A 25 -1.82 0.83 -6.09
N LYS A 26 -0.57 0.56 -5.72
CA LYS A 26 -0.17 0.11 -4.39
C LYS A 26 1.04 0.90 -3.90
N ARG A 27 1.23 0.90 -2.60
CA ARG A 27 2.40 1.54 -2.00
C ARG A 27 3.54 0.56 -1.85
N LEU A 28 4.72 0.95 -2.30
CA LEU A 28 5.95 0.19 -2.07
C LEU A 28 6.30 0.26 -0.57
N ILE A 29 6.37 -0.88 0.07
CA ILE A 29 6.69 -1.03 1.49
C ILE A 29 8.11 -1.59 1.66
N GLY A 30 8.39 -2.72 1.03
CA GLY A 30 9.67 -3.42 1.15
C GLY A 30 10.35 -3.61 -0.20
N LYS A 31 11.66 -3.41 -0.21
CA LYS A 31 12.57 -3.69 -1.33
C LYS A 31 13.34 -5.00 -1.08
N PRO A 32 14.02 -5.56 -2.08
CA PRO A 32 14.83 -6.76 -1.89
C PRO A 32 15.72 -6.70 -0.65
N GLY A 33 15.65 -7.74 0.17
CA GLY A 33 16.38 -7.88 1.43
C GLY A 33 15.69 -7.27 2.66
N ASP A 34 14.64 -6.46 2.51
CA ASP A 34 13.91 -5.94 3.67
C ASP A 34 13.10 -7.05 4.35
N LYS A 35 13.07 -7.00 5.68
CA LYS A 35 12.25 -7.85 6.53
C LYS A 35 10.95 -7.13 6.88
N ILE A 36 9.83 -7.78 6.62
CA ILE A 36 8.50 -7.20 6.83
C ILE A 36 7.75 -8.01 7.87
N LYS A 37 7.19 -7.32 8.87
CA LYS A 37 6.24 -7.88 9.83
C LYS A 37 4.97 -7.04 9.84
N TYR A 38 3.84 -7.69 10.02
CA TYR A 38 2.55 -7.01 10.19
C TYR A 38 1.79 -7.67 11.33
N ILE A 39 1.83 -7.05 12.50
CA ILE A 39 1.30 -7.59 13.75
C ILE A 39 0.35 -6.56 14.35
N ASP A 40 -0.85 -6.97 14.72
CA ASP A 40 -1.86 -6.11 15.33
C ASP A 40 -2.06 -4.76 14.61
N LYS A 41 -2.15 -4.84 13.27
CA LYS A 41 -2.32 -3.69 12.37
C LYS A 41 -1.11 -2.73 12.33
N LYS A 42 -0.02 -3.08 12.96
CA LYS A 42 1.25 -2.34 12.91
C LYS A 42 2.21 -2.97 11.93
N LEU A 43 2.81 -2.12 11.11
CA LEU A 43 3.81 -2.50 10.13
C LEU A 43 5.21 -2.26 10.69
N PHE A 44 6.08 -3.24 10.50
CA PHE A 44 7.50 -3.15 10.83
C PHE A 44 8.32 -3.41 9.58
N VAL A 45 9.35 -2.62 9.37
CA VAL A 45 10.31 -2.78 8.29
C VAL A 45 11.71 -2.85 8.91
N ASN A 46 12.40 -3.97 8.72
CA ASN A 46 13.72 -4.24 9.33
C ASN A 46 13.71 -4.09 10.86
N ASN A 47 12.67 -4.59 11.51
CA ASN A 47 12.39 -4.48 12.94
C ASN A 47 12.08 -3.07 13.47
N GLU A 48 12.06 -2.05 12.60
CA GLU A 48 11.63 -0.70 12.97
C GLU A 48 10.11 -0.58 12.79
N PRO A 49 9.34 -0.28 13.84
CA PRO A 49 7.91 -0.03 13.72
C PRO A 49 7.66 1.27 12.96
N LEU A 50 6.64 1.27 12.12
CA LEU A 50 6.13 2.53 11.57
C LEU A 50 5.25 3.22 12.60
N ASN A 51 5.50 4.51 12.82
CA ASN A 51 4.67 5.30 13.72
C ASN A 51 3.28 5.50 13.12
N GLN A 52 2.26 5.36 13.95
CA GLN A 52 0.86 5.56 13.58
C GLN A 52 0.22 6.57 14.52
N ASP A 53 -0.08 7.75 14.01
CA ASP A 53 -0.81 8.81 14.71
C ASP A 53 -2.28 8.74 14.32
N TYR A 54 -3.15 8.47 15.26
CA TYR A 54 -4.58 8.35 15.02
C TYR A 54 -5.20 9.73 14.77
N ILE A 55 -5.90 9.87 13.64
CA ILE A 55 -6.54 11.11 13.20
C ILE A 55 -8.01 11.11 13.58
N SER A 56 -8.71 10.00 13.28
CA SER A 56 -10.11 9.82 13.63
C SER A 56 -10.43 8.35 13.79
N ALA A 57 -11.41 8.07 14.64
CA ALA A 57 -11.92 6.73 14.86
C ALA A 57 -13.44 6.74 14.85
N SER A 58 -14.01 5.70 14.24
CA SER A 58 -15.44 5.38 14.31
C SER A 58 -15.63 3.98 14.90
N THR A 59 -16.85 3.52 15.00
CA THR A 59 -17.15 2.16 15.47
C THR A 59 -16.66 1.06 14.53
N LYS A 60 -16.33 1.39 13.28
CA LYS A 60 -15.95 0.41 12.27
C LYS A 60 -14.53 0.60 11.75
N GLU A 61 -14.05 1.82 11.69
CA GLU A 61 -12.76 2.14 11.06
C GLU A 61 -11.97 3.20 11.83
N VAL A 62 -10.66 3.16 11.67
CA VAL A 62 -9.72 4.15 12.17
C VAL A 62 -8.95 4.72 10.98
N ILE A 63 -8.81 6.04 10.94
CA ILE A 63 -7.92 6.75 10.03
C ILE A 63 -6.69 7.16 10.82
N ALA A 64 -5.52 6.78 10.33
CA ALA A 64 -4.26 7.09 10.97
C ALA A 64 -3.27 7.67 9.96
N ARG A 65 -2.38 8.52 10.46
CA ARG A 65 -1.17 8.91 9.72
C ARG A 65 -0.08 7.92 10.06
N GLU A 66 0.42 7.23 9.06
CA GLU A 66 1.55 6.33 9.21
C GLU A 66 2.81 6.99 8.67
N THR A 67 3.83 7.06 9.52
CA THR A 67 5.12 7.71 9.20
C THR A 67 6.22 6.67 9.15
N PHE A 68 7.00 6.69 8.07
CA PHE A 68 8.22 5.92 7.94
C PHE A 68 9.35 6.81 7.41
N LYS A 69 10.36 7.04 8.25
CA LYS A 69 11.47 7.97 7.96
C LYS A 69 10.91 9.38 7.65
N SER A 70 11.03 9.84 6.42
CA SER A 70 10.57 11.16 5.99
C SER A 70 9.31 11.13 5.10
N SER A 71 8.55 10.04 5.17
CA SER A 71 7.36 9.85 4.34
C SER A 71 6.14 9.59 5.20
N ASP A 72 5.16 10.48 5.09
CA ASP A 72 3.87 10.37 5.76
C ASP A 72 2.79 9.90 4.79
N ARG A 73 1.82 9.16 5.30
CA ARG A 73 0.67 8.71 4.53
C ARG A 73 -0.55 8.51 5.41
N ILE A 74 -1.71 8.71 4.82
CA ILE A 74 -2.97 8.39 5.49
C ILE A 74 -3.34 6.95 5.17
N ILE A 75 -3.56 6.16 6.21
CA ILE A 75 -4.02 4.79 6.12
C ILE A 75 -5.39 4.65 6.76
N ARG A 76 -6.14 3.63 6.29
CA ARG A 76 -7.43 3.24 6.85
C ARG A 76 -7.33 1.81 7.38
N LEU A 77 -7.81 1.63 8.60
CA LEU A 77 -7.86 0.36 9.32
C LEU A 77 -9.31 0.03 9.68
N GLU A 78 -9.75 -1.20 9.43
CA GLU A 78 -11.06 -1.68 9.86
C GLU A 78 -10.93 -2.41 11.20
N LEU A 79 -11.69 -2.02 12.22
CA LEU A 79 -11.54 -2.56 13.58
C LEU A 79 -11.90 -4.05 13.67
N ASN A 80 -12.91 -4.48 12.92
CA ASN A 80 -13.48 -5.83 13.02
C ASN A 80 -12.85 -6.84 12.04
N ARG A 81 -11.78 -6.47 11.34
CA ARG A 81 -11.12 -7.33 10.35
C ARG A 81 -9.67 -7.54 10.71
N ASN A 82 -9.27 -8.79 10.87
CA ASN A 82 -7.89 -9.18 11.06
C ASN A 82 -7.39 -9.95 9.83
N ILE A 83 -6.32 -9.45 9.24
CA ILE A 83 -5.62 -10.14 8.17
C ILE A 83 -4.51 -10.98 8.81
N ARG A 84 -4.56 -12.30 8.62
CA ARG A 84 -3.44 -13.17 9.01
C ARG A 84 -2.28 -12.93 8.08
N PHE A 85 -1.14 -12.64 8.64
CA PHE A 85 0.13 -12.49 7.95
C PHE A 85 1.18 -13.33 8.69
N PRO A 86 2.14 -13.99 8.01
CA PRO A 86 3.26 -14.66 8.66
C PRO A 86 3.99 -13.72 9.62
N GLU A 87 4.60 -14.25 10.67
CA GLU A 87 5.30 -13.44 11.67
C GLU A 87 6.34 -12.52 11.03
N GLU A 88 7.12 -13.04 10.09
CA GLU A 88 8.12 -12.27 9.34
C GLU A 88 8.29 -12.83 7.94
N VAL A 89 8.44 -11.95 6.95
CA VAL A 89 8.85 -12.32 5.60
C VAL A 89 10.03 -11.46 5.15
N THR A 90 10.98 -12.08 4.44
CA THR A 90 12.09 -11.37 3.80
C THR A 90 11.80 -11.23 2.32
N VAL A 91 11.91 -10.02 1.79
CA VAL A 91 11.65 -9.73 0.37
C VAL A 91 12.76 -10.35 -0.48
N PRO A 92 12.44 -11.25 -1.43
CA PRO A 92 13.44 -11.91 -2.28
C PRO A 92 14.14 -10.92 -3.22
N PRO A 93 15.30 -11.31 -3.81
CA PRO A 93 15.93 -10.56 -4.87
C PRO A 93 14.97 -10.31 -6.04
N ASN A 94 15.04 -9.11 -6.64
CA ASN A 94 14.20 -8.68 -7.77
C ASN A 94 12.68 -8.66 -7.49
N HIS A 95 12.27 -8.73 -6.24
CA HIS A 95 10.87 -8.62 -5.83
C HIS A 95 10.66 -7.45 -4.88
N PHE A 96 9.40 -7.08 -4.73
CA PHE A 96 8.99 -6.00 -3.86
C PHE A 96 7.75 -6.41 -3.05
N PHE A 97 7.63 -5.82 -1.86
CA PHE A 97 6.46 -5.97 -1.01
C PHE A 97 5.64 -4.69 -1.08
N VAL A 98 4.35 -4.82 -1.41
CA VAL A 98 3.46 -3.69 -1.59
C VAL A 98 2.20 -3.82 -0.74
N MET A 99 1.66 -2.70 -0.28
CA MET A 99 0.40 -2.66 0.46
C MET A 99 -0.51 -1.55 -0.03
N GLY A 100 -1.81 -1.75 0.13
CA GLY A 100 -2.79 -0.69 -0.06
C GLY A 100 -2.90 0.20 1.17
N ASP A 101 -3.25 1.46 0.98
CA ASP A 101 -3.46 2.41 2.09
C ASP A 101 -4.76 2.10 2.87
N ASN A 102 -5.77 1.50 2.22
CA ASN A 102 -6.90 0.87 2.91
C ASN A 102 -6.50 -0.54 3.36
N ARG A 103 -5.80 -0.63 4.51
CA ARG A 103 -5.07 -1.80 4.98
C ARG A 103 -5.90 -3.07 5.02
N ASP A 104 -7.06 -3.02 5.61
CA ASP A 104 -7.87 -4.22 5.82
C ASP A 104 -8.81 -4.53 4.64
N ASN A 105 -8.90 -3.64 3.66
CA ASN A 105 -9.68 -3.83 2.44
C ASN A 105 -8.80 -3.65 1.20
N SER A 106 -7.67 -4.33 1.17
CA SER A 106 -6.73 -4.30 0.05
C SER A 106 -6.25 -5.71 -0.29
N TYR A 107 -6.37 -6.07 -1.55
CA TYR A 107 -5.70 -7.23 -2.12
C TYR A 107 -4.28 -6.81 -2.50
N ASP A 108 -3.29 -7.23 -1.73
CA ASP A 108 -1.90 -6.78 -1.83
C ASP A 108 -0.91 -7.90 -1.44
N SER A 109 0.36 -7.59 -1.23
CA SER A 109 1.40 -8.59 -0.98
C SER A 109 1.14 -9.49 0.23
N ARG A 110 0.27 -9.09 1.14
CA ARG A 110 -0.18 -9.95 2.24
C ARG A 110 -1.07 -11.10 1.75
N SER A 111 -1.69 -10.95 0.59
CA SER A 111 -2.59 -11.94 -0.01
C SER A 111 -1.96 -12.68 -1.19
N PHE A 112 -1.30 -11.97 -2.10
CA PHE A 112 -0.75 -12.56 -3.32
C PHE A 112 0.78 -12.75 -3.28
N GLY A 113 1.48 -12.28 -2.25
CA GLY A 113 2.92 -12.42 -2.12
C GLY A 113 3.72 -11.27 -2.75
N PHE A 114 4.95 -11.55 -3.11
CA PHE A 114 5.88 -10.56 -3.64
C PHE A 114 5.63 -10.23 -5.11
N VAL A 115 5.84 -8.97 -5.47
CA VAL A 115 5.69 -8.48 -6.85
C VAL A 115 7.04 -8.46 -7.56
N PRO A 116 7.20 -9.17 -8.69
CA PRO A 116 8.41 -9.10 -9.50
C PRO A 116 8.65 -7.68 -10.02
N ARG A 117 9.92 -7.32 -10.18
CA ARG A 117 10.32 -5.99 -10.69
C ARG A 117 9.72 -5.65 -12.05
N GLU A 118 9.60 -6.62 -12.92
CA GLU A 118 9.06 -6.48 -14.28
C GLU A 118 7.57 -6.09 -14.30
N ASN A 119 6.85 -6.36 -13.22
CA ASN A 119 5.44 -6.00 -13.09
C ASN A 119 5.21 -4.54 -12.67
N PHE A 120 6.28 -3.79 -12.37
CA PHE A 120 6.17 -2.36 -12.08
C PHE A 120 6.09 -1.55 -13.36
N MET A 121 5.00 -0.82 -13.53
CA MET A 121 4.77 0.06 -14.69
C MET A 121 5.35 1.46 -14.47
N GLY A 122 5.33 1.97 -13.25
CA GLY A 122 5.80 3.31 -12.92
C GLY A 122 5.32 3.80 -11.57
N THR A 123 5.68 5.03 -11.24
CA THR A 123 5.24 5.73 -10.04
C THR A 123 3.97 6.51 -10.33
N ALA A 124 2.96 6.37 -9.47
CA ALA A 124 1.77 7.22 -9.53
C ALA A 124 2.10 8.57 -8.88
N GLU A 125 2.02 9.65 -9.63
CA GLU A 125 2.42 11.00 -9.20
C GLU A 125 1.24 11.94 -9.01
N VAL A 126 0.19 11.82 -9.79
CA VAL A 126 -0.93 12.76 -9.83
C VAL A 126 -2.26 12.03 -9.96
N ILE A 127 -3.27 12.52 -9.24
CA ILE A 127 -4.67 12.16 -9.45
C ILE A 127 -5.29 13.22 -10.37
N TRP A 128 -5.78 12.83 -11.52
CA TRP A 128 -6.40 13.72 -12.50
C TRP A 128 -7.92 13.85 -12.30
N VAL A 129 -8.55 12.76 -11.89
CA VAL A 129 -10.00 12.68 -11.77
C VAL A 129 -10.37 11.60 -10.77
N THR A 130 -11.45 11.80 -10.04
CA THR A 130 -12.02 10.79 -9.14
C THR A 130 -13.39 10.37 -9.66
N TRP A 131 -13.62 9.07 -9.81
CA TRP A 131 -14.89 8.49 -10.22
C TRP A 131 -15.46 7.67 -9.08
N LYS A 132 -16.59 8.08 -8.54
CA LYS A 132 -17.19 7.44 -7.36
C LYS A 132 -18.11 6.26 -7.72
N CYS A 133 -18.67 6.25 -8.92
CA CYS A 133 -19.51 5.17 -9.44
C CYS A 133 -19.56 5.20 -10.97
N TRP A 134 -20.00 4.09 -11.61
CA TRP A 134 -20.05 3.94 -13.06
C TRP A 134 -20.92 5.00 -13.78
N LEU A 135 -22.00 5.46 -13.15
CA LEU A 135 -22.94 6.46 -13.69
C LEU A 135 -22.80 7.86 -13.07
N CYS A 136 -21.79 8.07 -12.20
CA CYS A 136 -21.57 9.37 -11.59
C CYS A 136 -20.76 10.30 -12.49
N ILE A 137 -21.00 11.61 -12.34
CA ILE A 137 -20.16 12.63 -12.95
C ILE A 137 -18.77 12.56 -12.28
N PRO A 138 -17.67 12.56 -13.04
CA PRO A 138 -16.33 12.63 -12.48
C PRO A 138 -16.17 13.87 -11.60
N THR A 139 -15.50 13.72 -10.47
CA THR A 139 -15.21 14.83 -9.56
C THR A 139 -13.72 15.15 -9.58
N PHE A 140 -13.39 16.42 -9.34
CA PHE A 140 -12.02 16.93 -9.32
C PHE A 140 -11.56 17.28 -7.90
N ASP A 141 -12.34 16.92 -6.90
CA ASP A 141 -12.12 17.20 -5.49
C ASP A 141 -10.82 16.57 -4.91
N ARG A 142 -10.26 15.58 -5.61
CA ARG A 142 -9.00 14.93 -5.22
C ARG A 142 -7.88 15.10 -6.25
N VAL A 143 -8.05 16.04 -7.18
CA VAL A 143 -7.00 16.32 -8.18
C VAL A 143 -5.78 16.94 -7.49
N GLY A 144 -4.62 16.38 -7.74
CA GLY A 144 -3.38 16.87 -7.18
C GLY A 144 -2.29 15.81 -7.08
N PRO A 145 -1.12 16.20 -6.59
CA PRO A 145 -0.02 15.27 -6.39
C PRO A 145 -0.36 14.24 -5.31
N ILE A 146 0.07 13.02 -5.53
CA ILE A 146 -0.04 11.93 -4.56
C ILE A 146 1.08 12.11 -3.53
N LYS A 147 0.68 12.32 -2.27
CA LYS A 147 1.59 12.45 -1.12
C LYS A 147 1.87 11.11 -0.48
#